data_ad6080e8db10ad838d4f4d39533ad7d7
#
_entry.id   ad6080e8db10ad838d4f4d39533ad7d7
#
_cell.length_a   1.000
_cell.length_b   1.000
_cell.length_c   1.000
_cell.angle_alpha   90.00
_cell.angle_beta   90.00
_cell.angle_gamma   90.00
#
_symmetry.space_group_name_H-M   'P 1'
#
loop_
_entity.id
_entity.type
_entity.pdbx_description
1 polymer ?
#
loop_
_entity_poly.entity_id
_entity_poly.type
_entity_poly.pdbx_seq_one_letter_code
_entity_poly.pdbx_strand_id
1 'polypeptide(L)'
;NWSGKAYKIPRIEIKNCSDRSDLMGTGVYLLFGKNELERDQVYIGEAECILKRLNQQLGQKEFWSEAIVFISKDDNLNKAHIKYLENRLHEIAVSVNRYKVENSVIPTQSSISESDKAGMEEFIEYIRLLVNTLGHKVFDEKREKRSKQKQATSLIHAARGAEARVDPASEGFVLFKGSKATSSVVSSISPNIVSLRRKLMGEGVLLDRSEFLEFADDCVFSSPSVIPPK
;
A
#
# COMPACT_ATOMS: atom_id res chain seq x y z
N ASN A 1 9.04 25.47 -2.36
CA ASN A 1 9.73 24.97 -3.57
C ASN A 1 10.41 23.64 -3.26
N TRP A 2 9.82 22.53 -3.70
CA TRP A 2 10.44 21.22 -3.51
C TRP A 2 11.62 21.03 -4.48
N SER A 3 12.77 20.71 -3.94
CA SER A 3 13.99 20.43 -4.70
C SER A 3 14.12 18.97 -5.16
N GLY A 4 13.16 18.11 -4.82
CA GLY A 4 13.22 16.70 -5.17
C GLY A 4 12.86 16.42 -6.64
N LYS A 5 13.32 15.25 -7.14
CA LYS A 5 12.89 14.60 -8.38
C LYS A 5 12.41 13.19 -8.05
N ALA A 6 11.40 12.73 -8.79
CA ALA A 6 10.92 11.36 -8.71
C ALA A 6 11.00 10.67 -10.07
N TYR A 7 11.40 9.40 -10.08
CA TYR A 7 11.42 8.55 -11.26
C TYR A 7 10.66 7.27 -10.98
N LYS A 8 9.71 6.93 -11.85
CA LYS A 8 9.07 5.62 -11.87
C LYS A 8 9.73 4.80 -12.99
N ILE A 9 10.38 3.70 -12.63
CA ILE A 9 11.20 2.90 -13.54
C ILE A 9 10.72 1.44 -13.48
N PRO A 10 10.20 0.90 -14.59
CA PRO A 10 9.94 -0.53 -14.68
C PRO A 10 11.21 -1.33 -14.47
N ARG A 11 11.13 -2.49 -13.80
CA ARG A 11 12.28 -3.36 -13.52
C ARG A 11 13.11 -3.68 -14.77
N ILE A 12 12.44 -3.95 -15.89
CA ILE A 12 13.07 -4.30 -17.16
C ILE A 12 13.90 -3.14 -17.76
N GLU A 13 13.58 -1.89 -17.38
CA GLU A 13 14.24 -0.69 -17.90
C GLU A 13 15.44 -0.22 -17.06
N ILE A 14 15.72 -0.85 -15.92
CA ILE A 14 16.82 -0.41 -15.03
C ILE A 14 18.17 -0.37 -15.74
N LYS A 15 18.45 -1.37 -16.57
CA LYS A 15 19.73 -1.43 -17.32
C LYS A 15 19.84 -0.34 -18.39
N ASN A 16 18.72 0.14 -18.90
CA ASN A 16 18.65 1.20 -19.91
C ASN A 16 18.80 2.60 -19.30
N CYS A 17 18.88 2.70 -17.96
CA CYS A 17 19.08 3.97 -17.27
C CYS A 17 20.56 4.36 -17.10
N SER A 18 21.52 3.69 -17.76
CA SER A 18 22.96 3.94 -17.62
C SER A 18 23.36 5.39 -17.94
N ASP A 19 22.64 6.04 -18.88
CA ASP A 19 22.95 7.39 -19.34
C ASP A 19 22.32 8.50 -18.46
N ARG A 20 21.60 8.09 -17.40
CA ARG A 20 20.96 9.01 -16.46
C ARG A 20 21.93 9.39 -15.34
N SER A 21 22.68 10.46 -15.55
CA SER A 21 23.68 10.94 -14.54
C SER A 21 23.05 11.31 -13.20
N ASP A 22 21.81 11.78 -13.18
CA ASP A 22 21.08 12.13 -11.96
C ASP A 22 20.74 10.89 -11.08
N LEU A 23 20.63 9.69 -11.66
CA LEU A 23 20.47 8.46 -10.89
C LEU A 23 21.79 7.94 -10.28
N MET A 24 22.93 8.56 -10.59
CA MET A 24 24.20 8.29 -9.91
C MET A 24 24.28 8.97 -8.53
N GLY A 25 23.36 9.88 -8.23
CA GLY A 25 23.30 10.61 -6.96
C GLY A 25 22.69 9.83 -5.81
N THR A 26 22.71 10.51 -4.66
CA THR A 26 22.19 10.04 -3.38
C THR A 26 20.67 10.13 -3.33
N GLY A 27 20.01 9.11 -2.79
CA GLY A 27 18.54 9.12 -2.69
C GLY A 27 17.94 7.93 -1.96
N VAL A 28 16.62 7.89 -1.98
CA VAL A 28 15.81 6.77 -1.48
C VAL A 28 15.01 6.14 -2.62
N TYR A 29 14.70 4.86 -2.48
CA TYR A 29 13.94 4.14 -3.50
C TYR A 29 12.96 3.16 -2.85
N LEU A 30 11.85 2.95 -3.54
CA LEU A 30 10.83 1.99 -3.19
C LEU A 30 10.69 0.98 -4.33
N LEU A 31 10.77 -0.31 -4.00
CA LEU A 31 10.53 -1.40 -4.96
C LEU A 31 9.14 -1.96 -4.72
N PHE A 32 8.29 -1.92 -5.72
CA PHE A 32 6.92 -2.39 -5.66
C PHE A 32 6.72 -3.68 -6.45
N GLY A 33 5.94 -4.57 -5.90
CA GLY A 33 5.56 -5.83 -6.55
C GLY A 33 4.51 -6.58 -5.77
N LYS A 34 4.37 -7.87 -6.07
CA LYS A 34 3.42 -8.75 -5.42
C LYS A 34 4.09 -10.05 -5.00
N ASN A 35 3.55 -10.68 -3.97
CA ASN A 35 3.95 -12.04 -3.60
C ASN A 35 3.17 -13.08 -4.41
N GLU A 36 3.45 -14.35 -4.17
CA GLU A 36 2.78 -15.50 -4.81
C GLU A 36 1.25 -15.52 -4.55
N LEU A 37 0.79 -14.87 -3.50
CA LEU A 37 -0.63 -14.74 -3.14
C LEU A 37 -1.26 -13.44 -3.67
N GLU A 38 -0.62 -12.78 -4.66
CA GLU A 38 -1.09 -11.51 -5.26
C GLU A 38 -1.23 -10.34 -4.26
N ARG A 39 -0.60 -10.43 -3.08
CA ARG A 39 -0.58 -9.34 -2.10
C ARG A 39 0.51 -8.34 -2.44
N ASP A 40 0.17 -7.06 -2.37
CA ASP A 40 1.11 -5.98 -2.63
C ASP A 40 2.25 -5.99 -1.60
N GLN A 41 3.47 -5.84 -2.13
CA GLN A 41 4.70 -5.79 -1.35
C GLN A 41 5.48 -4.52 -1.69
N VAL A 42 6.23 -4.04 -0.72
CA VAL A 42 7.17 -2.92 -0.90
C VAL A 42 8.48 -3.21 -0.16
N TYR A 43 9.58 -2.84 -0.78
CA TYR A 43 10.88 -2.72 -0.12
C TYR A 43 11.30 -1.25 -0.19
N ILE A 44 11.76 -0.71 0.93
CA ILE A 44 12.22 0.68 1.05
C ILE A 44 13.72 0.63 1.29
N GLY A 45 14.48 1.42 0.53
CA GLY A 45 15.93 1.44 0.66
C GLY A 45 16.53 2.80 0.36
N GLU A 46 17.77 2.98 0.78
CA GLU A 46 18.61 4.15 0.53
C GLU A 46 19.86 3.78 -0.25
N ALA A 47 20.43 4.74 -0.96
CA ALA A 47 21.74 4.58 -1.60
C ALA A 47 22.43 5.92 -1.86
N GLU A 48 23.77 5.92 -1.79
CA GLU A 48 24.59 7.04 -2.23
C GLU A 48 24.76 7.07 -3.75
N CYS A 49 24.48 5.93 -4.41
CA CYS A 49 24.40 5.81 -5.87
C CYS A 49 23.18 4.91 -6.18
N ILE A 50 22.08 5.53 -6.53
CA ILE A 50 20.79 4.85 -6.77
C ILE A 50 20.91 3.80 -7.88
N LEU A 51 21.46 4.18 -9.03
CA LEU A 51 21.54 3.28 -10.19
C LEU A 51 22.33 2.01 -9.88
N LYS A 52 23.47 2.15 -9.19
CA LYS A 52 24.29 1.01 -8.75
C LYS A 52 23.51 0.11 -7.81
N ARG A 53 22.75 0.69 -6.87
CA ARG A 53 21.94 -0.07 -5.92
C ARG A 53 20.79 -0.80 -6.62
N LEU A 54 20.06 -0.17 -7.53
CA LEU A 54 18.99 -0.80 -8.29
C LEU A 54 19.49 -1.98 -9.13
N ASN A 55 20.67 -1.85 -9.76
CA ASN A 55 21.29 -2.97 -10.48
C ASN A 55 21.63 -4.16 -9.55
N GLN A 56 22.06 -3.91 -8.32
CA GLN A 56 22.25 -4.96 -7.31
C GLN A 56 20.92 -5.63 -6.93
N GLN A 57 19.86 -4.84 -6.78
CA GLN A 57 18.52 -5.34 -6.44
C GLN A 57 17.92 -6.24 -7.54
N LEU A 58 18.32 -6.08 -8.81
CA LEU A 58 17.91 -6.99 -9.89
C LEU A 58 18.29 -8.45 -9.62
N GLY A 59 19.45 -8.68 -9.00
CA GLY A 59 19.93 -10.04 -8.66
C GLY A 59 19.57 -10.52 -7.26
N GLN A 60 19.13 -9.62 -6.36
CA GLN A 60 18.89 -9.96 -4.96
C GLN A 60 17.42 -10.17 -4.60
N LYS A 61 16.52 -9.52 -5.34
CA LYS A 61 15.08 -9.54 -5.05
C LYS A 61 14.27 -9.73 -6.32
N GLU A 62 13.41 -10.74 -6.35
CA GLU A 62 12.61 -11.08 -7.54
C GLU A 62 11.19 -10.52 -7.52
N PHE A 63 10.63 -10.24 -6.34
CA PHE A 63 9.21 -9.90 -6.15
C PHE A 63 8.75 -8.60 -6.84
N TRP A 64 9.66 -7.65 -7.10
CA TRP A 64 9.30 -6.32 -7.57
C TRP A 64 9.28 -6.21 -9.11
N SER A 65 8.35 -5.41 -9.62
CA SER A 65 8.15 -5.13 -11.04
C SER A 65 8.51 -3.70 -11.42
N GLU A 66 8.53 -2.78 -10.46
CA GLU A 66 8.86 -1.36 -10.69
C GLU A 66 9.52 -0.73 -9.46
N ALA A 67 10.32 0.29 -9.71
CA ALA A 67 10.95 1.12 -8.70
C ALA A 67 10.45 2.56 -8.79
N ILE A 68 10.21 3.20 -7.64
CA ILE A 68 10.07 4.65 -7.56
C ILE A 68 11.27 5.19 -6.78
N VAL A 69 11.97 6.12 -7.39
CA VAL A 69 13.22 6.70 -6.89
C VAL A 69 13.00 8.17 -6.58
N PHE A 70 13.57 8.64 -5.47
CA PHE A 70 13.57 10.04 -5.05
C PHE A 70 15.00 10.51 -4.81
N ILE A 71 15.38 11.57 -5.50
CA ILE A 71 16.69 12.22 -5.42
C ILE A 71 16.50 13.74 -5.25
N SER A 72 17.56 14.46 -4.87
CA SER A 72 17.55 15.93 -4.90
C SER A 72 18.05 16.45 -6.24
N LYS A 73 17.48 17.56 -6.71
CA LYS A 73 17.99 18.32 -7.88
C LYS A 73 19.30 19.04 -7.59
N ASP A 74 19.49 19.42 -6.34
CA ASP A 74 20.55 20.32 -5.89
C ASP A 74 21.64 19.55 -5.10
N ASP A 75 21.66 18.20 -5.23
CA ASP A 75 22.55 17.28 -4.52
C ASP A 75 22.61 17.47 -2.98
N ASN A 76 21.56 18.04 -2.41
CA ASN A 76 21.49 18.37 -0.98
C ASN A 76 21.17 17.17 -0.07
N LEU A 77 20.91 15.99 -0.64
CA LEU A 77 20.73 14.78 0.14
C LEU A 77 22.07 14.14 0.48
N ASN A 78 22.40 14.10 1.75
CA ASN A 78 23.57 13.40 2.26
C ASN A 78 23.20 12.03 2.87
N LYS A 79 24.19 11.25 3.29
CA LYS A 79 24.01 9.91 3.88
C LYS A 79 23.13 9.91 5.11
N ALA A 80 23.20 10.93 5.96
CA ALA A 80 22.38 11.03 7.16
C ALA A 80 20.92 11.31 6.80
N HIS A 81 20.67 12.16 5.79
CA HIS A 81 19.33 12.47 5.29
C HIS A 81 18.65 11.24 4.70
N ILE A 82 19.32 10.47 3.83
CA ILE A 82 18.69 9.32 3.19
C ILE A 82 18.43 8.18 4.18
N LYS A 83 19.27 7.99 5.18
CA LYS A 83 18.99 7.06 6.28
C LYS A 83 17.78 7.49 7.11
N TYR A 84 17.65 8.78 7.39
CA TYR A 84 16.49 9.31 8.07
C TYR A 84 15.21 9.07 7.26
N LEU A 85 15.24 9.39 5.97
CA LEU A 85 14.11 9.18 5.06
C LEU A 85 13.73 7.68 4.98
N GLU A 86 14.69 6.79 4.81
CA GLU A 86 14.46 5.34 4.76
C GLU A 86 13.76 4.84 6.04
N ASN A 87 14.28 5.21 7.21
CA ASN A 87 13.70 4.81 8.48
C ASN A 87 12.27 5.33 8.64
N ARG A 88 12.03 6.62 8.39
CA ARG A 88 10.71 7.23 8.54
C ARG A 88 9.67 6.67 7.57
N LEU A 89 10.05 6.49 6.29
CA LEU A 89 9.19 5.87 5.30
C LEU A 89 8.85 4.42 5.68
N HIS A 90 9.83 3.67 6.19
CA HIS A 90 9.62 2.31 6.68
C HIS A 90 8.63 2.29 7.86
N GLU A 91 8.82 3.15 8.87
CA GLU A 91 7.89 3.27 10.01
C GLU A 91 6.46 3.58 9.55
N ILE A 92 6.29 4.54 8.63
CA ILE A 92 4.97 4.90 8.09
C ILE A 92 4.36 3.71 7.35
N ALA A 93 5.10 3.04 6.48
CA ALA A 93 4.59 1.90 5.72
C ALA A 93 4.14 0.74 6.62
N VAL A 94 4.93 0.45 7.68
CA VAL A 94 4.59 -0.57 8.68
C VAL A 94 3.34 -0.18 9.47
N SER A 95 3.24 1.08 9.93
CA SER A 95 2.08 1.57 10.70
C SER A 95 0.80 1.55 9.89
N VAL A 96 0.87 1.91 8.60
CA VAL A 96 -0.26 1.88 7.66
C VAL A 96 -0.71 0.46 7.32
N ASN A 97 0.22 -0.50 7.27
CA ASN A 97 -0.03 -1.93 7.05
C ASN A 97 -0.93 -2.24 5.82
N ARG A 98 -0.75 -1.50 4.73
CA ARG A 98 -1.44 -1.78 3.46
C ARG A 98 -0.65 -2.74 2.57
N TYR A 99 0.67 -2.60 2.58
CA TYR A 99 1.61 -3.41 1.83
C TYR A 99 2.44 -4.25 2.80
N LYS A 100 2.81 -5.45 2.40
CA LYS A 100 3.83 -6.19 3.15
C LYS A 100 5.18 -5.52 2.94
N VAL A 101 5.80 -5.04 4.01
CA VAL A 101 7.14 -4.45 3.96
C VAL A 101 8.17 -5.56 3.98
N GLU A 102 9.02 -5.63 2.94
CA GLU A 102 10.01 -6.71 2.69
C GLU A 102 11.41 -6.40 3.26
N ASN A 103 11.52 -5.37 4.09
CA ASN A 103 12.77 -5.09 4.79
C ASN A 103 13.01 -6.14 5.88
N SER A 104 14.05 -6.97 5.72
CA SER A 104 14.44 -7.99 6.72
C SER A 104 15.05 -7.37 7.97
N VAL A 105 15.59 -6.16 7.85
CA VAL A 105 16.18 -5.40 8.94
C VAL A 105 15.48 -4.06 9.01
N ILE A 106 15.10 -3.64 10.21
CA ILE A 106 14.52 -2.31 10.44
C ILE A 106 15.62 -1.28 10.20
N PRO A 107 15.41 -0.30 9.30
CA PRO A 107 16.39 0.74 9.04
C PRO A 107 16.74 1.52 10.31
N THR A 108 18.02 1.76 10.53
CA THR A 108 18.49 2.52 11.71
C THR A 108 18.24 4.01 11.48
N GLN A 109 17.58 4.66 12.43
CA GLN A 109 17.40 6.10 12.37
C GLN A 109 18.73 6.84 12.51
N SER A 110 18.97 7.80 11.61
CA SER A 110 20.14 8.68 11.68
C SER A 110 19.84 9.91 12.51
N SER A 111 20.82 10.37 13.29
CA SER A 111 20.72 11.66 13.96
C SER A 111 21.05 12.77 12.97
N ILE A 112 20.12 13.71 12.81
CA ILE A 112 20.24 14.91 11.97
C ILE A 112 19.83 16.14 12.79
N SER A 113 20.21 17.32 12.34
CA SER A 113 19.83 18.57 13.00
C SER A 113 18.32 18.77 13.00
N GLU A 114 17.80 19.59 13.91
CA GLU A 114 16.37 19.92 13.96
C GLU A 114 15.88 20.60 12.67
N SER A 115 16.73 21.48 12.11
CA SER A 115 16.46 22.11 10.80
C SER A 115 16.37 21.10 9.67
N ASP A 116 17.34 20.18 9.58
CA ASP A 116 17.35 19.13 8.56
C ASP A 116 16.14 18.19 8.71
N LYS A 117 15.76 17.89 9.97
CA LYS A 117 14.60 17.07 10.26
C LYS A 117 13.31 17.68 9.69
N ALA A 118 13.10 18.98 9.89
CA ALA A 118 11.94 19.69 9.33
C ALA A 118 11.92 19.58 7.79
N GLY A 119 13.07 19.79 7.14
CA GLY A 119 13.19 19.64 5.68
C GLY A 119 12.95 18.21 5.19
N MET A 120 13.41 17.19 5.95
CA MET A 120 13.20 15.79 5.58
C MET A 120 11.74 15.35 5.80
N GLU A 121 11.05 15.83 6.83
CA GLU A 121 9.61 15.56 6.99
C GLU A 121 8.79 16.22 5.86
N GLU A 122 9.13 17.43 5.42
CA GLU A 122 8.52 18.02 4.23
C GLU A 122 8.79 17.18 2.98
N PHE A 123 10.02 16.67 2.81
CA PHE A 123 10.38 15.80 1.70
C PHE A 123 9.56 14.49 1.70
N ILE A 124 9.29 13.94 2.89
CA ILE A 124 8.43 12.76 3.07
C ILE A 124 7.00 13.03 2.61
N GLU A 125 6.44 14.20 2.94
CA GLU A 125 5.09 14.54 2.48
C GLU A 125 4.98 14.59 0.95
N TYR A 126 6.01 15.11 0.25
CA TYR A 126 6.05 15.05 -1.22
C TYR A 126 6.22 13.61 -1.74
N ILE A 127 7.03 12.77 -1.08
CA ILE A 127 7.15 11.35 -1.43
C ILE A 127 5.78 10.67 -1.32
N ARG A 128 5.06 10.86 -0.22
CA ARG A 128 3.72 10.28 0.00
C ARG A 128 2.74 10.69 -1.08
N LEU A 129 2.70 11.99 -1.40
CA LEU A 129 1.84 12.54 -2.45
C LEU A 129 2.14 11.91 -3.81
N LEU A 130 3.43 11.85 -4.20
CA LEU A 130 3.84 11.33 -5.49
C LEU A 130 3.64 9.82 -5.60
N VAL A 131 3.97 9.05 -4.58
CA VAL A 131 3.75 7.60 -4.54
C VAL A 131 2.27 7.28 -4.71
N ASN A 132 1.39 8.02 -4.02
CA ASN A 132 -0.06 7.87 -4.18
C ASN A 132 -0.52 8.22 -5.61
N THR A 133 -0.06 9.33 -6.16
CA THR A 133 -0.38 9.77 -7.54
C THR A 133 0.09 8.75 -8.58
N LEU A 134 1.22 8.07 -8.33
CA LEU A 134 1.77 7.02 -9.19
C LEU A 134 1.07 5.66 -9.02
N GLY A 135 0.03 5.57 -8.17
CA GLY A 135 -0.85 4.41 -8.03
C GLY A 135 -0.56 3.51 -6.83
N HIS A 136 0.39 3.87 -5.94
CA HIS A 136 0.73 3.08 -4.77
C HIS A 136 0.25 3.75 -3.47
N LYS A 137 -0.59 3.05 -2.73
CA LYS A 137 -1.19 3.57 -1.49
C LYS A 137 -0.48 3.08 -0.22
N VAL A 138 0.80 2.81 -0.32
CA VAL A 138 1.61 2.25 0.76
C VAL A 138 1.66 3.14 2.00
N PHE A 139 1.56 4.46 1.82
CA PHE A 139 1.62 5.45 2.91
C PHE A 139 0.24 6.05 3.26
N ASP A 140 -0.82 5.63 2.58
CA ASP A 140 -2.17 6.09 2.87
C ASP A 140 -2.77 5.23 3.98
N GLU A 141 -3.13 5.84 5.08
CA GLU A 141 -3.89 5.16 6.12
C GLU A 141 -5.15 4.52 5.52
N LYS A 142 -5.38 3.26 5.85
CA LYS A 142 -6.72 2.70 5.68
C LYS A 142 -7.61 3.65 6.47
N ARG A 143 -8.51 4.36 5.80
CA ARG A 143 -9.44 5.26 6.49
C ARG A 143 -10.24 4.47 7.52
N GLU A 144 -9.62 4.23 8.67
CA GLU A 144 -10.34 3.86 9.87
C GLU A 144 -11.09 5.10 10.32
N LYS A 145 -12.43 4.98 10.25
CA LYS A 145 -13.40 5.84 10.93
C LYS A 145 -12.95 7.30 11.13
N ARG A 146 -13.26 8.15 10.17
CA ARG A 146 -13.47 9.56 10.52
C ARG A 146 -14.48 9.62 11.66
N SER A 147 -13.97 9.93 12.85
CA SER A 147 -14.78 10.27 14.01
C SER A 147 -15.84 11.29 13.59
N LYS A 148 -17.11 10.91 13.75
CA LYS A 148 -18.26 11.79 13.98
C LYS A 148 -18.47 12.99 13.05
N GLN A 149 -18.49 12.77 11.73
CA GLN A 149 -19.37 13.54 10.88
C GLN A 149 -20.34 12.53 10.25
N LYS A 150 -21.65 12.73 10.48
CA LYS A 150 -22.75 11.93 9.96
C LYS A 150 -22.72 11.90 8.43
N GLN A 151 -21.92 11.01 7.85
CA GLN A 151 -22.18 10.53 6.49
C GLN A 151 -23.02 9.27 6.64
N ALA A 152 -24.12 9.24 5.93
CA ALA A 152 -25.10 8.19 6.02
C ALA A 152 -24.46 6.84 5.69
N THR A 153 -24.17 6.04 6.72
CA THR A 153 -23.87 4.62 6.57
C THR A 153 -25.08 3.98 5.92
N SER A 154 -24.93 3.51 4.70
CA SER A 154 -26.01 2.81 4.02
C SER A 154 -26.15 1.42 4.62
N LEU A 155 -27.25 1.20 5.32
CA LEU A 155 -27.62 -0.13 5.80
C LEU A 155 -28.30 -0.87 4.64
N ILE A 156 -27.68 -1.95 4.18
CA ILE A 156 -28.27 -2.80 3.16
C ILE A 156 -28.89 -4.00 3.88
N HIS A 157 -30.22 -4.04 3.90
CA HIS A 157 -30.96 -5.22 4.33
C HIS A 157 -31.26 -6.08 3.10
N ALA A 158 -30.80 -7.31 3.12
CA ALA A 158 -31.12 -8.29 2.09
C ALA A 158 -32.06 -9.37 2.64
N ALA A 159 -32.74 -10.06 1.76
CA ALA A 159 -33.56 -11.21 2.12
C ALA A 159 -32.74 -12.28 2.86
N ARG A 160 -33.38 -13.07 3.73
CA ARG A 160 -32.75 -14.17 4.49
C ARG A 160 -31.77 -13.77 5.58
N GLY A 161 -31.94 -12.60 6.20
CA GLY A 161 -31.16 -12.21 7.39
C GLY A 161 -29.74 -11.68 7.09
N ALA A 162 -29.40 -11.43 5.83
CA ALA A 162 -28.18 -10.72 5.52
C ALA A 162 -28.33 -9.23 5.86
N GLU A 163 -27.36 -8.69 6.58
CA GLU A 163 -27.31 -7.30 7.02
C GLU A 163 -25.89 -6.78 6.81
N ALA A 164 -25.75 -5.80 5.92
CA ALA A 164 -24.45 -5.24 5.60
C ALA A 164 -24.42 -3.73 5.86
N ARG A 165 -23.36 -3.27 6.51
CA ARG A 165 -23.04 -1.85 6.65
C ARG A 165 -22.00 -1.49 5.61
N VAL A 166 -22.32 -0.54 4.75
CA VAL A 166 -21.50 -0.19 3.61
C VAL A 166 -21.37 1.33 3.50
N ASP A 167 -20.14 1.81 3.32
CA ASP A 167 -19.89 3.20 2.98
C ASP A 167 -19.15 3.31 1.65
N PRO A 168 -19.46 4.30 0.82
CA PRO A 168 -18.67 4.61 -0.36
C PRO A 168 -17.28 5.12 0.04
N ALA A 169 -16.25 4.64 -0.66
CA ALA A 169 -14.87 5.05 -0.49
C ALA A 169 -14.27 5.43 -1.84
N SER A 170 -13.13 6.11 -1.83
CA SER A 170 -12.43 6.51 -3.06
C SER A 170 -12.04 5.33 -3.97
N GLU A 171 -11.97 4.13 -3.42
CA GLU A 171 -11.56 2.89 -4.10
C GLU A 171 -12.72 1.92 -4.31
N GLY A 172 -13.94 2.33 -4.05
CA GLY A 172 -15.13 1.46 -4.12
C GLY A 172 -16.01 1.57 -2.88
N PHE A 173 -16.31 0.46 -2.25
CA PHE A 173 -17.19 0.38 -1.08
C PHE A 173 -16.50 -0.35 0.06
N VAL A 174 -16.54 0.21 1.26
CA VAL A 174 -16.08 -0.44 2.50
C VAL A 174 -17.27 -1.17 3.11
N LEU A 175 -17.14 -2.48 3.26
CA LEU A 175 -18.03 -3.31 4.04
C LEU A 175 -17.45 -3.46 5.44
N PHE A 176 -18.21 -3.06 6.45
CA PHE A 176 -17.71 -3.04 7.82
C PHE A 176 -17.75 -4.41 8.49
N LYS A 177 -16.80 -4.62 9.39
CA LYS A 177 -16.77 -5.73 10.36
C LYS A 177 -18.14 -5.91 11.03
N GLY A 178 -18.52 -7.18 11.23
CA GLY A 178 -19.82 -7.57 11.80
C GLY A 178 -20.95 -7.56 10.77
N SER A 179 -20.70 -7.21 9.50
CA SER A 179 -21.66 -7.41 8.43
C SER A 179 -21.94 -8.89 8.22
N LYS A 180 -23.19 -9.24 7.95
CA LYS A 180 -23.65 -10.63 7.80
C LYS A 180 -24.00 -10.93 6.35
N ALA A 181 -23.53 -12.06 5.86
CA ALA A 181 -23.90 -12.61 4.57
C ALA A 181 -24.65 -13.95 4.75
N THR A 182 -25.47 -14.34 3.77
CA THR A 182 -26.17 -15.63 3.82
C THR A 182 -25.18 -16.80 3.79
N SER A 183 -25.41 -17.84 4.59
CA SER A 183 -24.62 -19.08 4.54
C SER A 183 -24.90 -19.87 3.24
N SER A 184 -26.14 -19.84 2.75
CA SER A 184 -26.53 -20.54 1.52
C SER A 184 -26.19 -19.73 0.26
N VAL A 185 -25.73 -20.45 -0.77
CA VAL A 185 -25.47 -19.92 -2.12
C VAL A 185 -26.64 -20.26 -3.01
N VAL A 186 -27.26 -19.25 -3.65
CA VAL A 186 -28.30 -19.51 -4.65
C VAL A 186 -27.67 -19.93 -5.99
N SER A 187 -28.38 -20.75 -6.76
CA SER A 187 -27.89 -21.30 -8.04
C SER A 187 -27.54 -20.24 -9.10
N SER A 188 -28.08 -19.04 -8.95
CA SER A 188 -27.82 -17.88 -9.86
C SER A 188 -26.61 -17.04 -9.50
N ILE A 189 -25.85 -17.40 -8.47
CA ILE A 189 -24.68 -16.61 -8.05
C ILE A 189 -23.52 -16.78 -9.01
N SER A 190 -22.81 -15.70 -9.33
CA SER A 190 -21.66 -15.75 -10.22
C SER A 190 -20.54 -16.63 -9.62
N PRO A 191 -19.88 -17.48 -10.43
CA PRO A 191 -18.72 -18.30 -10.00
C PRO A 191 -17.62 -17.48 -9.32
N ASN A 192 -17.42 -16.23 -9.76
CA ASN A 192 -16.44 -15.33 -9.18
C ASN A 192 -16.75 -14.98 -7.72
N ILE A 193 -18.04 -14.81 -7.37
CA ILE A 193 -18.45 -14.54 -5.99
C ILE A 193 -18.27 -15.78 -5.12
N VAL A 194 -18.52 -16.96 -5.64
CA VAL A 194 -18.27 -18.23 -4.93
C VAL A 194 -16.79 -18.40 -4.62
N SER A 195 -15.94 -18.14 -5.60
CA SER A 195 -14.47 -18.20 -5.43
C SER A 195 -13.97 -17.17 -4.42
N LEU A 196 -14.51 -15.94 -4.48
CA LEU A 196 -14.18 -14.87 -3.53
C LEU A 196 -14.60 -15.25 -2.10
N ARG A 197 -15.80 -15.80 -1.91
CA ARG A 197 -16.27 -16.26 -0.58
C ARG A 197 -15.33 -17.31 -0.01
N ARG A 198 -14.95 -18.32 -0.80
CA ARG A 198 -14.03 -19.38 -0.38
C ARG A 198 -12.68 -18.82 0.02
N LYS A 199 -12.16 -17.85 -0.75
CA LYS A 199 -10.92 -17.15 -0.45
C LYS A 199 -11.01 -16.40 0.89
N LEU A 200 -12.05 -15.60 1.09
CA LEU A 200 -12.25 -14.83 2.33
C LEU A 200 -12.44 -15.74 3.56
N MET A 201 -13.07 -16.90 3.39
CA MET A 201 -13.16 -17.90 4.46
C MET A 201 -11.79 -18.54 4.76
N GLY A 202 -11.02 -18.89 3.75
CA GLY A 202 -9.66 -19.41 3.93
C GLY A 202 -8.69 -18.44 4.58
N GLU A 203 -8.91 -17.13 4.39
CA GLU A 203 -8.13 -16.05 5.01
C GLU A 203 -8.63 -15.66 6.42
N GLY A 204 -9.70 -16.27 6.91
CA GLY A 204 -10.30 -15.93 8.21
C GLY A 204 -11.00 -14.57 8.25
N VAL A 205 -11.20 -13.93 7.11
CA VAL A 205 -11.90 -12.63 6.97
C VAL A 205 -13.40 -12.83 7.01
N LEU A 206 -13.89 -13.97 6.53
CA LEU A 206 -15.31 -14.36 6.55
C LEU A 206 -15.45 -15.62 7.39
N LEU A 207 -16.15 -15.50 8.52
CA LEU A 207 -16.33 -16.57 9.51
C LEU A 207 -17.70 -17.24 9.33
N ASP A 208 -17.73 -18.56 9.38
CA ASP A 208 -18.98 -19.32 9.41
C ASP A 208 -19.55 -19.34 10.84
N ARG A 209 -20.81 -18.88 10.97
CA ARG A 209 -21.59 -18.85 12.22
C ARG A 209 -22.81 -19.79 12.16
N SER A 210 -22.75 -20.81 11.32
CA SER A 210 -23.81 -21.80 11.09
C SER A 210 -25.06 -21.25 10.37
N GLU A 211 -25.65 -20.17 10.84
CA GLU A 211 -26.85 -19.55 10.23
C GLU A 211 -26.50 -18.47 9.20
N PHE A 212 -25.35 -17.82 9.37
CA PHE A 212 -24.85 -16.74 8.50
C PHE A 212 -23.33 -16.75 8.47
N LEU A 213 -22.78 -16.03 7.50
CA LEU A 213 -21.35 -15.73 7.46
C LEU A 213 -21.12 -14.32 7.98
N GLU A 214 -20.12 -14.11 8.85
CA GLU A 214 -19.82 -12.83 9.48
C GLU A 214 -18.43 -12.32 9.03
N PHE A 215 -18.35 -11.05 8.65
CA PHE A 215 -17.09 -10.41 8.35
C PHE A 215 -16.33 -10.08 9.63
N ALA A 216 -15.16 -10.67 9.80
CA ALA A 216 -14.27 -10.47 10.95
C ALA A 216 -13.51 -9.13 10.91
N ASP A 217 -13.33 -8.57 9.70
CA ASP A 217 -12.64 -7.31 9.44
C ASP A 217 -13.35 -6.48 8.37
N ASP A 218 -12.99 -5.18 8.30
CA ASP A 218 -13.46 -4.27 7.26
C ASP A 218 -12.87 -4.69 5.91
N CYS A 219 -13.71 -4.78 4.88
CA CYS A 219 -13.32 -5.19 3.53
C CYS A 219 -13.64 -4.12 2.50
N VAL A 220 -12.71 -3.88 1.55
CA VAL A 220 -12.95 -2.98 0.43
C VAL A 220 -13.32 -3.79 -0.81
N PHE A 221 -14.43 -3.42 -1.45
CA PHE A 221 -14.89 -4.00 -2.70
C PHE A 221 -14.99 -2.93 -3.78
N SER A 222 -14.53 -3.24 -4.99
CA SER A 222 -14.56 -2.31 -6.13
C SER A 222 -15.98 -2.01 -6.64
N SER A 223 -16.96 -2.85 -6.32
CA SER A 223 -18.35 -2.70 -6.76
C SER A 223 -19.32 -3.20 -5.71
N PRO A 224 -20.50 -2.55 -5.54
CA PRO A 224 -21.55 -3.02 -4.63
C PRO A 224 -22.11 -4.39 -5.01
N SER A 225 -22.07 -4.76 -6.27
CA SER A 225 -22.56 -6.06 -6.76
C SER A 225 -21.71 -7.25 -6.34
N VAL A 226 -20.50 -7.02 -5.88
CA VAL A 226 -19.58 -8.04 -5.33
C VAL A 226 -19.81 -8.24 -3.83
N ILE A 227 -20.48 -7.28 -3.17
CA ILE A 227 -20.85 -7.39 -1.76
C ILE A 227 -21.91 -8.48 -1.65
N PRO A 228 -21.66 -9.59 -0.92
CA PRO A 228 -22.59 -10.71 -0.91
C PRO A 228 -23.75 -10.52 0.07
N PRO A 229 -24.90 -10.06 -0.37
CA PRO A 229 -26.15 -10.26 0.35
C PRO A 229 -27.20 -10.95 -0.53
N LYS A 230 -26.80 -11.82 -1.45
CA LYS A 230 -27.81 -12.61 -2.18
C LYS A 230 -27.54 -14.08 -2.04
#